data_21dba64f9c7d67e8da94b7ca69bac698
#
_entry.id   21dba64f9c7d67e8da94b7ca69bac698
#
_cell.length_a   1.000
_cell.length_b   1.000
_cell.length_c   1.000
_cell.angle_alpha   90.00
_cell.angle_beta   90.00
_cell.angle_gamma   90.00
#
_symmetry.space_group_name_H-M   'P 1'
#
loop_
_entity.id
_entity.type
_entity.pdbx_description
1 polymer ?
#
loop_
_entity_poly.entity_id
_entity_poly.type
_entity_poly.pdbx_seq_one_letter_code
_entity_poly.pdbx_strand_id
1 'polypeptide(L)'
;MFANILLDNSQESYVRDTLVPLIKYDLEWIHSNWSSDGCDLWEEVHSNDFFWNRMSYYYTMTTGSKFFTRIGDSSSASQCDSTLSSVKNTLDGHWTGTFMTESSNRQKDTATVHAFSSFEAYQITDEKVAKTIHTLGLTFCAEYPLNQQDNKAGIPGMLFGRYPGDVYAGGNPWQLLTAVVAKTFYQGANALSQSNGFGKVEDKHAWAELLNLSKEASVD
;
A
#
# COMPACT_ATOMS: atom_id res chain seq x y z
N MET A 1 14.19 -6.37 -7.97
CA MET A 1 15.23 -5.56 -7.30
C MET A 1 16.57 -6.29 -7.23
N PHE A 2 16.68 -7.47 -6.63
CA PHE A 2 17.94 -8.23 -6.49
C PHE A 2 18.64 -8.52 -7.84
N ALA A 3 17.92 -9.01 -8.85
CA ALA A 3 18.46 -9.26 -10.19
C ALA A 3 19.09 -8.00 -10.82
N ASN A 4 18.52 -6.81 -10.60
CA ASN A 4 19.10 -5.55 -11.08
C ASN A 4 20.45 -5.23 -10.41
N ILE A 5 20.57 -5.48 -9.10
CA ILE A 5 21.83 -5.30 -8.37
C ILE A 5 22.91 -6.25 -8.94
N LEU A 6 22.56 -7.48 -9.25
CA LEU A 6 23.49 -8.45 -9.84
C LEU A 6 23.92 -8.05 -11.26
N LEU A 7 23.02 -7.49 -12.06
CA LEU A 7 23.36 -6.94 -13.38
C LEU A 7 24.36 -5.77 -13.24
N ASP A 8 24.16 -4.89 -12.24
CA ASP A 8 25.07 -3.77 -11.96
C ASP A 8 26.45 -4.24 -11.49
N ASN A 9 26.54 -5.47 -10.95
CA ASN A 9 27.78 -6.09 -10.48
C ASN A 9 28.34 -7.16 -11.44
N SER A 10 28.02 -7.06 -12.74
CA SER A 10 28.56 -7.93 -13.80
C SER A 10 28.24 -9.43 -13.64
N GLN A 11 27.12 -9.76 -12.98
CA GLN A 11 26.63 -11.13 -12.82
C GLN A 11 25.57 -11.49 -13.88
N GLU A 12 25.75 -11.01 -15.11
CA GLU A 12 24.73 -11.11 -16.17
C GLU A 12 24.38 -12.56 -16.53
N SER A 13 25.38 -13.46 -16.61
CA SER A 13 25.14 -14.88 -16.89
C SER A 13 24.24 -15.51 -15.85
N TYR A 14 24.54 -15.33 -14.57
CA TYR A 14 23.72 -15.87 -13.50
C TYR A 14 22.29 -15.32 -13.52
N VAL A 15 22.14 -14.02 -13.79
CA VAL A 15 20.81 -13.40 -13.90
C VAL A 15 20.03 -14.01 -15.05
N ARG A 16 20.63 -14.12 -16.25
CA ARG A 16 19.95 -14.63 -17.45
C ARG A 16 19.64 -16.13 -17.35
N ASP A 17 20.59 -16.91 -16.88
CA ASP A 17 20.50 -18.37 -16.93
C ASP A 17 19.70 -18.94 -15.75
N THR A 18 19.70 -18.24 -14.58
CA THR A 18 19.06 -18.74 -13.35
C THR A 18 17.87 -17.91 -12.92
N LEU A 19 18.01 -16.57 -12.81
CA LEU A 19 16.94 -15.75 -12.22
C LEU A 19 15.83 -15.41 -13.22
N VAL A 20 16.15 -15.15 -14.47
CA VAL A 20 15.13 -14.82 -15.49
C VAL A 20 14.07 -15.90 -15.65
N PRO A 21 14.40 -17.21 -15.74
CA PRO A 21 13.39 -18.26 -15.78
C PRO A 21 12.45 -18.26 -14.55
N LEU A 22 12.98 -18.07 -13.36
CA LEU A 22 12.18 -18.00 -12.12
C LEU A 22 11.27 -16.77 -12.11
N ILE A 23 11.83 -15.59 -12.44
CA ILE A 23 11.05 -14.34 -12.51
C ILE A 23 9.92 -14.46 -13.54
N LYS A 24 10.19 -15.05 -14.69
CA LYS A 24 9.15 -15.29 -15.71
C LYS A 24 8.05 -16.19 -15.18
N TYR A 25 8.39 -17.28 -14.53
CA TYR A 25 7.43 -18.22 -13.96
C TYR A 25 6.49 -17.52 -12.97
N ASP A 26 7.05 -16.74 -12.03
CA ASP A 26 6.27 -16.02 -11.03
C ASP A 26 5.36 -14.95 -11.66
N LEU A 27 5.89 -14.17 -12.63
CA LEU A 27 5.12 -13.11 -13.30
C LEU A 27 4.04 -13.68 -14.23
N GLU A 28 4.28 -14.83 -14.86
CA GLU A 28 3.30 -15.54 -15.67
C GLU A 28 2.15 -16.09 -14.80
N TRP A 29 2.47 -16.56 -13.59
CA TRP A 29 1.45 -16.94 -12.62
C TRP A 29 0.57 -15.74 -12.23
N ILE A 30 1.17 -14.58 -11.92
CA ILE A 30 0.40 -13.36 -11.62
C ILE A 30 -0.44 -12.96 -12.84
N HIS A 31 0.13 -12.94 -14.04
CA HIS A 31 -0.59 -12.61 -15.28
C HIS A 31 -1.87 -13.45 -15.44
N SER A 32 -1.78 -14.73 -15.14
CA SER A 32 -2.87 -15.69 -15.32
C SER A 32 -3.88 -15.68 -14.16
N ASN A 33 -3.50 -15.22 -12.96
CA ASN A 33 -4.29 -15.44 -11.73
C ASN A 33 -4.62 -14.16 -10.94
N TRP A 34 -4.17 -12.97 -11.33
CA TRP A 34 -4.33 -11.74 -10.55
C TRP A 34 -5.80 -11.39 -10.20
N SER A 35 -6.77 -11.87 -10.99
CA SER A 35 -8.21 -11.65 -10.79
C SER A 35 -8.94 -12.87 -10.20
N SER A 36 -8.20 -13.93 -9.90
CA SER A 36 -8.75 -15.14 -9.29
C SER A 36 -8.95 -14.97 -7.79
N ASP A 37 -9.77 -15.86 -7.22
CA ASP A 37 -9.94 -15.96 -5.77
C ASP A 37 -8.62 -16.29 -5.08
N GLY A 38 -8.31 -15.59 -4.00
CA GLY A 38 -7.07 -15.74 -3.25
C GLY A 38 -7.23 -15.36 -1.79
N CYS A 39 -6.20 -15.62 -0.99
CA CYS A 39 -6.17 -15.27 0.41
C CYS A 39 -5.83 -13.80 0.63
N ASP A 40 -6.40 -13.21 1.68
CA ASP A 40 -6.00 -11.88 2.16
C ASP A 40 -4.58 -11.88 2.77
N LEU A 41 -4.08 -10.69 3.10
CA LEU A 41 -2.77 -10.53 3.77
C LEU A 41 -2.66 -11.32 5.09
N TRP A 42 -3.78 -11.55 5.75
CA TRP A 42 -3.83 -12.23 7.07
C TRP A 42 -4.06 -13.74 6.98
N GLU A 43 -4.23 -14.27 5.76
CA GLU A 43 -4.50 -15.71 5.51
C GLU A 43 -5.79 -16.22 6.17
N GLU A 44 -6.81 -15.36 6.29
CA GLU A 44 -8.06 -15.68 7.01
C GLU A 44 -9.27 -15.82 6.12
N VAL A 45 -9.35 -15.02 5.04
CA VAL A 45 -10.52 -15.00 4.16
C VAL A 45 -10.11 -14.99 2.70
N HIS A 46 -11.01 -15.48 1.85
CA HIS A 46 -10.82 -15.53 0.41
C HIS A 46 -11.68 -14.49 -0.30
N SER A 47 -11.12 -13.84 -1.30
CA SER A 47 -11.79 -12.96 -2.26
C SER A 47 -10.91 -12.74 -3.48
N ASN A 48 -11.49 -12.24 -4.56
CA ASN A 48 -10.76 -11.84 -5.75
C ASN A 48 -10.49 -10.32 -5.83
N ASP A 49 -10.82 -9.57 -4.78
CA ASP A 49 -10.81 -8.11 -4.80
C ASP A 49 -10.01 -7.46 -3.65
N PHE A 50 -9.01 -8.13 -3.07
CA PHE A 50 -8.17 -7.52 -2.04
C PHE A 50 -7.30 -6.40 -2.62
N PHE A 51 -7.43 -5.20 -2.04
CA PHE A 51 -6.64 -4.02 -2.42
C PHE A 51 -5.15 -4.25 -2.26
N TRP A 52 -4.73 -4.83 -1.13
CA TRP A 52 -3.32 -5.14 -0.87
C TRP A 52 -2.74 -6.07 -1.95
N ASN A 53 -3.45 -7.13 -2.32
CA ASN A 53 -3.02 -8.08 -3.36
C ASN A 53 -2.89 -7.36 -4.71
N ARG A 54 -3.90 -6.56 -5.10
CA ARG A 54 -3.88 -5.78 -6.35
C ARG A 54 -2.73 -4.78 -6.39
N MET A 55 -2.47 -4.08 -5.29
CA MET A 55 -1.34 -3.16 -5.18
C MET A 55 0.00 -3.88 -5.31
N SER A 56 0.14 -5.07 -4.71
CA SER A 56 1.35 -5.90 -4.85
C SER A 56 1.55 -6.38 -6.28
N TYR A 57 0.49 -6.81 -6.96
CA TYR A 57 0.56 -7.19 -8.37
C TYR A 57 0.90 -6.00 -9.27
N TYR A 58 0.30 -4.84 -9.03
CA TYR A 58 0.64 -3.60 -9.72
C TYR A 58 2.14 -3.28 -9.62
N TYR A 59 2.67 -3.27 -8.41
CA TYR A 59 4.08 -2.99 -8.17
C TYR A 59 5.00 -4.03 -8.81
N THR A 60 4.64 -5.31 -8.68
CA THR A 60 5.42 -6.42 -9.23
C THR A 60 5.46 -6.35 -10.76
N MET A 61 4.32 -6.11 -11.41
CA MET A 61 4.26 -5.97 -12.87
C MET A 61 5.00 -4.72 -13.38
N THR A 62 4.90 -3.59 -12.65
CA THR A 62 5.68 -2.38 -12.97
C THR A 62 7.18 -2.65 -12.92
N THR A 63 7.63 -3.34 -11.88
CA THR A 63 9.05 -3.68 -11.70
C THR A 63 9.51 -4.73 -12.70
N GLY A 64 8.65 -5.69 -13.02
CA GLY A 64 8.88 -6.72 -14.04
C GLY A 64 9.04 -6.13 -15.44
N SER A 65 8.14 -5.23 -15.85
CA SER A 65 8.23 -4.54 -17.13
C SER A 65 9.55 -3.78 -17.29
N LYS A 66 9.93 -2.99 -16.28
CA LYS A 66 11.22 -2.28 -16.26
C LYS A 66 12.42 -3.22 -16.34
N PHE A 67 12.38 -4.35 -15.64
CA PHE A 67 13.43 -5.35 -15.63
C PHE A 67 13.58 -6.00 -17.00
N PHE A 68 12.49 -6.47 -17.61
CA PHE A 68 12.52 -7.10 -18.93
C PHE A 68 12.92 -6.14 -20.04
N THR A 69 12.48 -4.88 -19.97
CA THR A 69 12.96 -3.82 -20.87
C THR A 69 14.48 -3.66 -20.76
N ARG A 70 15.03 -3.64 -19.56
CA ARG A 70 16.47 -3.52 -19.32
C ARG A 70 17.28 -4.66 -19.94
N ILE A 71 16.78 -5.90 -19.88
CA ILE A 71 17.48 -7.06 -20.45
C ILE A 71 17.14 -7.34 -21.93
N GLY A 72 16.31 -6.50 -22.56
CA GLY A 72 15.94 -6.60 -23.97
C GLY A 72 14.84 -7.63 -24.28
N ASP A 73 14.09 -8.11 -23.29
CA ASP A 73 12.96 -9.03 -23.49
C ASP A 73 11.64 -8.27 -23.64
N SER A 74 11.39 -7.75 -24.82
CA SER A 74 10.21 -6.94 -25.14
C SER A 74 8.90 -7.70 -24.98
N SER A 75 8.88 -9.01 -25.21
CA SER A 75 7.67 -9.85 -25.07
C SER A 75 7.22 -9.92 -23.62
N SER A 76 8.13 -10.26 -22.72
CA SER A 76 7.84 -10.31 -21.27
C SER A 76 7.51 -8.93 -20.71
N ALA A 77 8.17 -7.87 -21.19
CA ALA A 77 7.83 -6.50 -20.80
C ALA A 77 6.39 -6.15 -21.19
N SER A 78 5.98 -6.43 -22.43
CA SER A 78 4.61 -6.14 -22.93
C SER A 78 3.54 -6.95 -22.18
N GLN A 79 3.83 -8.18 -21.80
CA GLN A 79 2.92 -8.98 -20.97
C GLN A 79 2.72 -8.35 -19.59
N CYS A 80 3.80 -7.89 -18.95
CA CYS A 80 3.72 -7.16 -17.68
C CYS A 80 2.88 -5.88 -17.83
N ASP A 81 3.08 -5.08 -18.88
CA ASP A 81 2.34 -3.84 -19.13
C ASP A 81 0.84 -4.07 -19.36
N SER A 82 0.47 -5.15 -20.04
CA SER A 82 -0.92 -5.54 -20.23
C SER A 82 -1.60 -5.87 -18.90
N THR A 83 -0.94 -6.69 -18.06
CA THR A 83 -1.45 -7.05 -16.72
C THR A 83 -1.53 -5.83 -15.81
N LEU A 84 -0.47 -5.01 -15.81
CA LEU A 84 -0.41 -3.75 -15.07
C LEU A 84 -1.61 -2.85 -15.36
N SER A 85 -1.94 -2.68 -16.65
CA SER A 85 -3.08 -1.87 -17.08
C SER A 85 -4.41 -2.43 -16.58
N SER A 86 -4.58 -3.75 -16.63
CA SER A 86 -5.78 -4.44 -16.16
C SER A 86 -5.96 -4.28 -14.64
N VAL A 87 -4.90 -4.51 -13.86
CA VAL A 87 -4.90 -4.34 -12.39
C VAL A 87 -5.19 -2.89 -12.02
N LYS A 88 -4.51 -1.92 -12.67
CA LYS A 88 -4.67 -0.50 -12.39
C LYS A 88 -6.12 -0.04 -12.52
N ASN A 89 -6.83 -0.51 -13.54
CA ASN A 89 -8.22 -0.15 -13.78
C ASN A 89 -9.18 -0.61 -12.66
N THR A 90 -8.75 -1.51 -11.78
CA THR A 90 -9.56 -1.99 -10.65
C THR A 90 -9.27 -1.25 -9.35
N LEU A 91 -8.11 -0.58 -9.22
CA LEU A 91 -7.68 0.04 -7.96
C LEU A 91 -8.61 1.17 -7.50
N ASP A 92 -9.05 2.03 -8.41
CA ASP A 92 -9.93 3.15 -8.04
C ASP A 92 -11.34 2.70 -7.64
N GLY A 93 -11.75 1.47 -7.96
CA GLY A 93 -13.00 0.87 -7.49
C GLY A 93 -13.06 0.64 -5.97
N HIS A 94 -11.91 0.64 -5.29
CA HIS A 94 -11.84 0.55 -3.83
C HIS A 94 -12.10 1.89 -3.12
N TRP A 95 -12.11 3.01 -3.85
CA TRP A 95 -12.32 4.33 -3.26
C TRP A 95 -13.80 4.60 -3.00
N THR A 96 -14.18 4.81 -1.74
CA THR A 96 -15.56 5.10 -1.33
C THR A 96 -15.93 6.59 -1.39
N GLY A 97 -14.97 7.47 -1.68
CA GLY A 97 -15.10 8.92 -1.48
C GLY A 97 -14.56 9.39 -0.12
N THR A 98 -14.37 8.47 0.83
CA THR A 98 -13.92 8.77 2.21
C THR A 98 -12.74 7.94 2.66
N PHE A 99 -12.58 6.72 2.19
CA PHE A 99 -11.44 5.83 2.47
C PHE A 99 -11.33 4.73 1.42
N MET A 100 -10.17 4.08 1.34
CA MET A 100 -9.96 2.89 0.51
C MET A 100 -10.42 1.65 1.25
N THR A 101 -11.28 0.84 0.62
CA THR A 101 -11.67 -0.48 1.13
C THR A 101 -10.60 -1.51 0.83
N GLU A 102 -10.41 -2.48 1.71
CA GLU A 102 -9.55 -3.63 1.42
C GLU A 102 -10.23 -4.62 0.46
N SER A 103 -11.50 -4.93 0.71
CA SER A 103 -12.32 -5.76 -0.18
C SER A 103 -13.80 -5.47 0.03
N SER A 104 -14.64 -6.07 -0.81
CA SER A 104 -16.10 -6.03 -0.64
C SER A 104 -16.58 -6.63 0.70
N ASN A 105 -15.87 -7.66 1.18
CA ASN A 105 -16.23 -8.40 2.41
C ASN A 105 -15.55 -7.81 3.67
N ARG A 106 -14.43 -7.13 3.54
CA ARG A 106 -13.67 -6.51 4.63
C ARG A 106 -13.29 -5.09 4.23
N GLN A 107 -14.16 -4.13 4.49
CA GLN A 107 -13.98 -2.78 3.99
C GLN A 107 -12.85 -2.03 4.71
N LYS A 108 -12.85 -2.02 6.04
CA LYS A 108 -11.86 -1.32 6.86
C LYS A 108 -10.78 -2.29 7.31
N ASP A 109 -9.57 -2.09 6.79
CA ASP A 109 -8.42 -2.92 7.13
C ASP A 109 -7.13 -2.10 6.97
N THR A 110 -6.21 -2.21 7.93
CA THR A 110 -4.91 -1.53 7.89
C THR A 110 -3.99 -2.10 6.80
N ALA A 111 -4.33 -3.25 6.20
CA ALA A 111 -3.68 -3.74 4.99
C ALA A 111 -3.67 -2.69 3.87
N THR A 112 -4.71 -1.84 3.78
CA THR A 112 -4.75 -0.72 2.81
C THR A 112 -3.62 0.28 3.04
N VAL A 113 -3.34 0.67 4.29
CA VAL A 113 -2.22 1.57 4.62
C VAL A 113 -0.88 0.89 4.40
N HIS A 114 -0.79 -0.41 4.72
CA HIS A 114 0.39 -1.21 4.42
C HIS A 114 0.68 -1.25 2.90
N ALA A 115 -0.37 -1.38 2.07
CA ALA A 115 -0.24 -1.35 0.62
C ALA A 115 0.28 0.01 0.13
N PHE A 116 -0.27 1.13 0.61
CA PHE A 116 0.21 2.48 0.27
C PHE A 116 1.68 2.69 0.64
N SER A 117 2.10 2.23 1.81
CA SER A 117 3.47 2.41 2.30
C SER A 117 4.50 1.49 1.64
N SER A 118 4.05 0.46 0.92
CA SER A 118 4.91 -0.57 0.34
C SER A 118 4.93 -0.57 -1.19
N PHE A 119 3.87 -0.08 -1.84
CA PHE A 119 3.69 -0.16 -3.28
C PHE A 119 3.38 1.22 -3.88
N GLU A 120 4.03 1.58 -4.98
CA GLU A 120 4.04 2.93 -5.55
C GLU A 120 2.93 3.14 -6.60
N ALA A 121 1.69 2.68 -6.35
CA ALA A 121 0.57 2.92 -7.26
C ALA A 121 -0.09 4.30 -7.04
N TYR A 122 0.01 4.83 -5.84
CA TYR A 122 -0.48 6.15 -5.44
C TYR A 122 0.68 6.98 -4.87
N GLN A 123 0.59 8.30 -5.01
CA GLN A 123 1.49 9.20 -4.29
C GLN A 123 1.19 9.08 -2.79
N ILE A 124 2.22 8.95 -1.97
CA ILE A 124 2.04 8.81 -0.52
C ILE A 124 1.34 10.02 0.11
N THR A 125 1.42 11.18 -0.54
CA THR A 125 0.77 12.44 -0.13
C THR A 125 -0.66 12.60 -0.64
N ASP A 126 -1.19 11.66 -1.43
CA ASP A 126 -2.56 11.69 -1.97
C ASP A 126 -3.61 11.72 -0.84
N GLU A 127 -4.70 12.46 -1.04
CA GLU A 127 -5.82 12.56 -0.09
C GLU A 127 -6.39 11.19 0.29
N LYS A 128 -6.37 10.20 -0.62
CA LYS A 128 -6.86 8.84 -0.37
C LYS A 128 -6.08 8.17 0.76
N VAL A 129 -4.76 8.41 0.84
CA VAL A 129 -3.91 7.88 1.92
C VAL A 129 -4.30 8.51 3.25
N ALA A 130 -4.32 9.86 3.32
CA ALA A 130 -4.65 10.58 4.55
C ALA A 130 -6.05 10.25 5.07
N LYS A 131 -7.06 10.25 4.20
CA LYS A 131 -8.44 9.95 4.57
C LYS A 131 -8.62 8.50 5.02
N THR A 132 -7.89 7.55 4.41
CA THR A 132 -7.91 6.15 4.84
C THR A 132 -7.32 6.00 6.23
N ILE A 133 -6.15 6.60 6.50
CA ILE A 133 -5.54 6.59 7.84
C ILE A 133 -6.47 7.25 8.86
N HIS A 134 -7.07 8.40 8.52
CA HIS A 134 -8.01 9.11 9.39
C HIS A 134 -9.21 8.22 9.76
N THR A 135 -9.83 7.59 8.76
CA THR A 135 -10.99 6.70 8.98
C THR A 135 -10.64 5.50 9.86
N LEU A 136 -9.49 4.87 9.63
CA LEU A 136 -9.01 3.76 10.45
C LEU A 136 -8.64 4.24 11.86
N GLY A 137 -8.02 5.40 11.98
CA GLY A 137 -7.72 6.02 13.27
C GLY A 137 -8.96 6.23 14.13
N LEU A 138 -10.02 6.83 13.57
CA LEU A 138 -11.30 6.99 14.27
C LEU A 138 -11.90 5.63 14.67
N THR A 139 -11.79 4.63 13.79
CA THR A 139 -12.28 3.28 14.05
C THR A 139 -11.54 2.64 15.23
N PHE A 140 -10.22 2.63 15.24
CA PHE A 140 -9.42 2.03 16.31
C PHE A 140 -9.40 2.87 17.60
N CYS A 141 -9.64 4.18 17.52
CA CYS A 141 -9.89 5.00 18.69
C CYS A 141 -11.17 4.55 19.44
N ALA A 142 -12.22 4.22 18.70
CA ALA A 142 -13.46 3.71 19.27
C ALA A 142 -13.31 2.27 19.79
N GLU A 143 -12.52 1.44 19.11
CA GLU A 143 -12.36 0.01 19.42
C GLU A 143 -11.47 -0.24 20.63
N TYR A 144 -10.32 0.45 20.73
CA TYR A 144 -9.34 0.17 21.77
C TYR A 144 -9.47 1.08 22.98
N PRO A 145 -9.80 0.53 24.19
CA PRO A 145 -9.87 1.32 25.42
C PRO A 145 -8.56 2.07 25.72
N LEU A 146 -7.41 1.52 25.33
CA LEU A 146 -6.12 2.16 25.51
C LEU A 146 -6.02 3.47 24.72
N ASN A 147 -6.42 3.46 23.44
CA ASN A 147 -6.46 4.68 22.62
C ASN A 147 -7.42 5.74 23.21
N GLN A 148 -8.55 5.31 23.80
CA GLN A 148 -9.48 6.22 24.47
C GLN A 148 -8.88 6.84 25.74
N GLN A 149 -8.13 6.06 26.52
CA GLN A 149 -7.45 6.53 27.71
C GLN A 149 -6.35 7.54 27.36
N ASP A 150 -5.53 7.22 26.38
CA ASP A 150 -4.45 8.09 25.90
C ASP A 150 -5.01 9.41 25.37
N ASN A 151 -6.07 9.37 24.58
CA ASN A 151 -6.73 10.56 24.07
C ASN A 151 -7.27 11.46 25.21
N LYS A 152 -7.89 10.87 26.25
CA LYS A 152 -8.37 11.61 27.44
C LYS A 152 -7.22 12.21 28.25
N ALA A 153 -6.07 11.57 28.27
CA ALA A 153 -4.87 12.02 28.96
C ALA A 153 -4.04 13.04 28.13
N GLY A 154 -4.45 13.34 26.90
CA GLY A 154 -3.70 14.22 25.99
C GLY A 154 -2.40 13.61 25.51
N ILE A 155 -2.26 12.29 25.54
CA ILE A 155 -1.11 11.57 25.02
C ILE A 155 -1.27 11.48 23.50
N PRO A 156 -0.33 12.03 22.71
CA PRO A 156 -0.43 11.97 21.26
C PRO A 156 -0.13 10.57 20.75
N GLY A 157 -0.76 10.25 19.62
CA GLY A 157 -0.56 8.98 18.93
C GLY A 157 -1.77 8.06 19.03
N MET A 158 -1.72 6.99 18.27
CA MET A 158 -2.80 6.01 18.15
C MET A 158 -2.23 4.66 17.78
N LEU A 159 -2.75 3.62 18.38
CA LEU A 159 -2.40 2.23 18.07
C LEU A 159 -3.38 1.68 17.04
N PHE A 160 -2.87 0.94 16.07
CA PHE A 160 -3.62 0.34 14.98
C PHE A 160 -3.63 -1.18 15.09
N GLY A 161 -4.78 -1.79 14.79
CA GLY A 161 -4.95 -3.23 14.60
C GLY A 161 -5.07 -3.60 13.13
N ARG A 162 -5.43 -4.86 12.86
CA ARG A 162 -5.63 -5.35 11.50
C ARG A 162 -6.92 -4.79 10.91
N TYR A 163 -8.05 -5.10 11.52
CA TYR A 163 -9.39 -4.66 11.13
C TYR A 163 -10.30 -4.60 12.37
N PRO A 164 -11.42 -3.85 12.31
CA PRO A 164 -12.34 -3.78 13.45
C PRO A 164 -13.00 -5.13 13.72
N GLY A 165 -13.13 -5.47 15.02
CA GLY A 165 -13.66 -6.75 15.49
C GLY A 165 -12.66 -7.91 15.40
N ASP A 166 -11.38 -7.64 15.15
CA ASP A 166 -10.32 -8.65 15.21
C ASP A 166 -10.20 -9.24 16.63
N VAL A 167 -10.31 -10.56 16.73
CA VAL A 167 -10.19 -11.29 18.02
C VAL A 167 -8.90 -12.10 18.13
N TYR A 168 -8.08 -12.13 17.08
CA TYR A 168 -6.83 -12.87 17.10
C TYR A 168 -5.89 -12.34 18.18
N ALA A 169 -5.26 -13.26 18.91
CA ALA A 169 -4.36 -12.95 20.01
C ALA A 169 -4.96 -11.99 21.07
N GLY A 170 -6.29 -12.06 21.28
CA GLY A 170 -7.02 -11.26 22.25
C GLY A 170 -7.50 -9.91 21.74
N GLY A 171 -7.49 -9.67 20.42
CA GLY A 171 -8.00 -8.45 19.80
C GLY A 171 -7.20 -7.21 20.14
N ASN A 172 -5.89 -7.34 20.32
CA ASN A 172 -5.00 -6.24 20.70
C ASN A 172 -4.53 -5.44 19.49
N PRO A 173 -4.12 -4.17 19.69
CA PRO A 173 -3.38 -3.44 18.66
C PRO A 173 -2.11 -4.19 18.24
N TRP A 174 -1.74 -4.02 16.98
CA TRP A 174 -0.55 -4.65 16.40
C TRP A 174 0.59 -3.64 16.26
N GLN A 175 1.72 -3.93 16.89
CA GLN A 175 2.93 -3.09 16.79
C GLN A 175 3.37 -2.91 15.34
N LEU A 176 3.34 -3.98 14.53
CA LEU A 176 3.66 -3.93 13.12
C LEU A 176 2.83 -2.86 12.38
N LEU A 177 1.52 -2.85 12.58
CA LEU A 177 0.62 -1.95 11.85
C LEU A 177 0.71 -0.51 12.35
N THR A 178 0.89 -0.32 13.65
CA THR A 178 1.20 1.00 14.21
C THR A 178 2.50 1.55 13.61
N ALA A 179 3.54 0.71 13.47
CA ALA A 179 4.79 1.09 12.83
C ALA A 179 4.63 1.36 11.32
N VAL A 180 3.77 0.62 10.62
CA VAL A 180 3.44 0.88 9.20
C VAL A 180 2.79 2.25 9.04
N VAL A 181 1.84 2.61 9.89
CA VAL A 181 1.22 3.94 9.87
C VAL A 181 2.26 5.02 10.14
N ALA A 182 3.10 4.85 11.16
CA ALA A 182 4.20 5.78 11.45
C ALA A 182 5.16 5.93 10.25
N LYS A 183 5.54 4.82 9.61
CA LYS A 183 6.35 4.82 8.37
C LYS A 183 5.66 5.66 7.28
N THR A 184 4.35 5.54 7.12
CA THR A 184 3.58 6.28 6.11
C THR A 184 3.67 7.80 6.36
N PHE A 185 3.58 8.24 7.61
CA PHE A 185 3.79 9.66 7.96
C PHE A 185 5.21 10.14 7.59
N TYR A 186 6.25 9.37 7.92
CA TYR A 186 7.63 9.72 7.54
C TYR A 186 7.85 9.74 6.03
N GLN A 187 7.25 8.83 5.30
CA GLN A 187 7.29 8.83 3.83
C GLN A 187 6.60 10.07 3.25
N GLY A 188 5.43 10.45 3.80
CA GLY A 188 4.72 11.67 3.42
C GLY A 188 5.55 12.92 3.68
N ALA A 189 6.11 13.07 4.88
CA ALA A 189 6.99 14.19 5.23
C ALA A 189 8.22 14.27 4.31
N ASN A 190 8.88 13.14 4.04
CA ASN A 190 10.02 13.09 3.13
C ASN A 190 9.63 13.48 1.70
N ALA A 191 8.49 13.01 1.19
CA ALA A 191 8.01 13.37 -0.14
C ALA A 191 7.71 14.87 -0.25
N LEU A 192 7.08 15.47 0.77
CA LEU A 192 6.80 16.91 0.81
C LEU A 192 8.08 17.74 0.86
N SER A 193 9.08 17.32 1.63
CA SER A 193 10.38 18.02 1.70
C SER A 193 11.12 18.05 0.36
N GLN A 194 10.85 17.08 -0.53
CA GLN A 194 11.48 16.97 -1.85
C GLN A 194 10.69 17.68 -2.96
N SER A 195 9.39 17.97 -2.76
CA SER A 195 8.46 18.44 -3.79
C SER A 195 7.99 19.89 -3.63
N ASN A 196 8.52 20.67 -2.70
CA ASN A 196 8.02 22.02 -2.37
C ASN A 196 6.53 22.06 -1.96
N GLY A 197 6.02 21.00 -1.33
CA GLY A 197 4.67 20.93 -0.79
C GLY A 197 3.73 19.99 -1.54
N PHE A 198 2.45 20.14 -1.27
CA PHE A 198 1.40 19.30 -1.88
C PHE A 198 1.12 19.69 -3.32
N GLY A 199 0.92 18.69 -4.19
CA GLY A 199 0.56 18.89 -5.60
C GLY A 199 -0.88 19.37 -5.79
N LYS A 200 -1.78 19.08 -4.85
CA LYS A 200 -3.20 19.45 -4.88
C LYS A 200 -3.67 20.00 -3.54
N VAL A 201 -4.65 20.90 -3.59
CA VAL A 201 -5.26 21.50 -2.40
C VAL A 201 -6.01 20.44 -1.57
N GLU A 202 -6.66 19.52 -2.23
CA GLU A 202 -7.39 18.40 -1.60
C GLU A 202 -6.45 17.53 -0.77
N ASP A 203 -5.26 17.23 -1.28
CA ASP A 203 -4.23 16.47 -0.57
C ASP A 203 -3.80 17.21 0.71
N LYS A 204 -3.50 18.52 0.59
CA LYS A 204 -3.16 19.36 1.76
C LYS A 204 -4.26 19.36 2.81
N HIS A 205 -5.52 19.54 2.40
CA HIS A 205 -6.65 19.57 3.33
C HIS A 205 -6.85 18.24 4.06
N ALA A 206 -6.71 17.10 3.36
CA ALA A 206 -6.86 15.78 3.95
C ALA A 206 -5.76 15.50 4.98
N TRP A 207 -4.52 15.86 4.68
CA TRP A 207 -3.40 15.72 5.62
C TRP A 207 -3.51 16.66 6.82
N ALA A 208 -3.96 17.93 6.61
CA ALA A 208 -4.20 18.85 7.70
C ALA A 208 -5.31 18.34 8.66
N GLU A 209 -6.39 17.76 8.11
CA GLU A 209 -7.45 17.15 8.89
C GLU A 209 -6.94 15.94 9.70
N LEU A 210 -6.20 15.04 9.07
CA LEU A 210 -5.58 13.87 9.73
C LEU A 210 -4.68 14.27 10.90
N LEU A 211 -3.91 15.37 10.74
CA LEU A 211 -2.97 15.87 11.74
C LEU A 211 -3.62 16.84 12.73
N ASN A 212 -4.93 17.07 12.62
CA ASN A 212 -5.66 18.06 13.42
C ASN A 212 -5.06 19.47 13.35
N LEU A 213 -4.58 19.87 12.16
CA LEU A 213 -4.02 21.19 11.87
C LEU A 213 -5.07 22.09 11.24
N SER A 214 -4.91 23.40 11.39
CA SER A 214 -5.69 24.37 10.61
C SER A 214 -5.46 24.17 9.11
N LYS A 215 -6.53 24.21 8.30
CA LYS A 215 -6.42 24.13 6.83
C LYS A 215 -5.60 25.28 6.23
N GLU A 216 -5.41 26.36 6.97
CA GLU A 216 -4.59 27.53 6.61
C GLU A 216 -3.12 27.38 7.06
N ALA A 217 -2.82 26.39 7.89
CA ALA A 217 -1.45 26.15 8.30
C ALA A 217 -0.57 25.85 7.08
N SER A 218 0.55 26.57 6.97
CA SER A 218 1.62 26.18 6.07
C SER A 218 2.16 24.85 6.59
N VAL A 219 2.06 23.80 5.80
CA VAL A 219 2.77 22.54 6.04
C VAL A 219 4.10 22.70 5.33
N ASP A 220 5.00 23.43 6.00
CA ASP A 220 6.41 23.56 5.59
C ASP A 220 7.20 22.36 6.08
#